data_870e2686c58a9ef567365aaad3e788b8
#
_entry.id   870e2686c58a9ef567365aaad3e788b8
#
_cell.length_a   1.000
_cell.length_b   1.000
_cell.length_c   1.000
_cell.angle_alpha   90.00
_cell.angle_beta   90.00
_cell.angle_gamma   90.00
#
_symmetry.space_group_name_H-M   'P 1'
#
loop_
_entity.id
_entity.type
_entity.pdbx_description
1 polymer ?
#
loop_
_entity_poly.entity_id
_entity_poly.type
_entity_poly.pdbx_seq_one_letter_code
_entity_poly.pdbx_strand_id
1 'polypeptide(L)'
;SVGQFHGGIADNVVPRDAEFRYEFRDLPTANAAQMQSEVEAYAKSLEPAMKKVAPAAGFEFETICEIPSFLGSKDDPVTRLAQELSGEKSTTLVAFGTEAGLFKNAGISTVVCGPGSIQQAHQPDEYVSLEQLGRCEAFMQGLARTKSFG
;
A
#
# COMPACT_ATOMS: atom_id res chain seq x y z
N SER A 1 3.17 7.86 -8.12
CA SER A 1 3.93 9.08 -7.73
C SER A 1 5.43 8.82 -7.73
N VAL A 2 6.22 9.88 -7.94
CA VAL A 2 7.67 9.88 -7.74
C VAL A 2 7.96 10.68 -6.48
N GLY A 3 8.44 10.02 -5.44
CA GLY A 3 8.63 10.64 -4.12
C GLY A 3 10.06 11.13 -3.86
N GLN A 4 11.03 10.54 -4.53
CA GLN A 4 12.45 10.86 -4.35
C GLN A 4 13.18 10.87 -5.69
N PHE A 5 14.13 11.79 -5.83
CA PHE A 5 15.04 11.85 -6.97
C PHE A 5 16.42 12.27 -6.49
N HIS A 6 17.45 11.51 -6.82
CA HIS A 6 18.84 11.77 -6.48
C HIS A 6 19.72 11.65 -7.71
N GLY A 7 20.68 12.56 -7.88
CA GLY A 7 21.63 12.49 -8.96
C GLY A 7 22.60 13.68 -8.93
N GLY A 8 23.80 13.47 -9.44
CA GLY A 8 24.82 14.49 -9.52
C GLY A 8 25.65 14.66 -8.23
N ILE A 9 26.82 15.29 -8.41
CA ILE A 9 27.77 15.58 -7.33
C ILE A 9 28.17 17.07 -7.28
N ALA A 10 27.93 17.82 -8.36
CA ALA A 10 28.23 19.24 -8.47
C ALA A 10 27.47 19.86 -9.66
N ASP A 11 27.25 21.17 -9.63
CA ASP A 11 26.45 21.91 -10.61
C ASP A 11 27.00 21.88 -12.04
N ASN A 12 28.30 21.69 -12.19
CA ASN A 12 29.02 21.69 -13.47
C ASN A 12 29.48 20.28 -13.92
N VAL A 13 28.99 19.22 -13.27
CA VAL A 13 29.31 17.83 -13.60
C VAL A 13 28.06 17.09 -14.03
N VAL A 14 28.11 16.52 -15.23
CA VAL A 14 27.01 15.64 -15.69
C VAL A 14 26.94 14.41 -14.79
N PRO A 15 25.79 14.09 -14.20
CA PRO A 15 25.62 12.93 -13.34
C PRO A 15 26.02 11.64 -14.07
N ARG A 16 26.84 10.82 -13.42
CA ARG A 16 27.10 9.47 -13.87
C ARG A 16 25.90 8.56 -13.61
N ASP A 17 25.34 8.69 -12.42
CA ASP A 17 24.22 7.89 -11.94
C ASP A 17 23.10 8.83 -11.45
N ALA A 18 21.88 8.43 -11.68
CA ALA A 18 20.68 9.07 -11.13
C ALA A 18 19.69 8.00 -10.69
N GLU A 19 19.08 8.22 -9.53
CA GLU A 19 18.10 7.32 -8.94
C GLU A 19 16.81 8.09 -8.70
N PHE A 20 15.68 7.47 -8.94
CA PHE A 20 14.41 7.95 -8.43
C PHE A 20 13.58 6.79 -7.89
N ARG A 21 12.80 7.09 -6.84
CA ARG A 21 11.89 6.15 -6.23
C ARG A 21 10.47 6.53 -6.55
N TYR A 22 9.71 5.56 -7.02
CA TYR A 22 8.31 5.73 -7.36
C TYR A 22 7.47 4.62 -6.75
N GLU A 23 6.19 4.91 -6.57
CA GLU A 23 5.21 3.93 -6.12
C GLU A 23 3.96 3.96 -6.99
N PHE A 24 3.31 2.83 -7.10
CA PHE A 24 1.93 2.71 -7.56
C PHE A 24 1.03 2.46 -6.36
N ARG A 25 -0.14 3.10 -6.36
CA ARG A 25 -1.26 2.77 -5.47
C ARG A 25 -2.40 2.36 -6.37
N ASP A 26 -2.49 1.07 -6.64
CA ASP A 26 -3.48 0.52 -7.54
C ASP A 26 -4.82 0.29 -6.83
N LEU A 27 -5.87 0.22 -7.65
CA LEU A 27 -7.15 -0.30 -7.21
C LEU A 27 -7.13 -1.83 -7.30
N PRO A 28 -7.94 -2.55 -6.50
CA PRO A 28 -8.01 -4.02 -6.56
C PRO A 28 -8.38 -4.60 -7.94
N THR A 29 -8.89 -3.75 -8.84
CA THR A 29 -9.23 -4.07 -10.23
C THR A 29 -8.13 -3.73 -11.23
N ALA A 30 -7.07 -3.06 -10.80
CA ALA A 30 -5.94 -2.70 -11.64
C ALA A 30 -4.90 -3.83 -11.65
N ASN A 31 -3.99 -3.76 -12.61
CA ASN A 31 -2.89 -4.71 -12.74
C ASN A 31 -1.55 -3.99 -12.50
N ALA A 32 -1.09 -3.98 -11.25
CA ALA A 32 0.17 -3.34 -10.86
C ALA A 32 1.37 -3.91 -11.64
N ALA A 33 1.40 -5.22 -11.88
CA ALA A 33 2.47 -5.87 -12.63
C ALA A 33 2.51 -5.39 -14.09
N GLN A 34 1.36 -5.14 -14.69
CA GLN A 34 1.31 -4.54 -16.04
C GLN A 34 1.84 -3.11 -16.00
N MET A 35 1.44 -2.29 -15.03
CA MET A 35 1.91 -0.91 -14.88
C MET A 35 3.44 -0.87 -14.72
N GLN A 36 4.00 -1.76 -13.90
CA GLN A 36 5.44 -1.91 -13.73
C GLN A 36 6.12 -2.28 -15.06
N SER A 37 5.60 -3.28 -15.76
CA SER A 37 6.13 -3.71 -17.06
C SER A 37 6.11 -2.60 -18.11
N GLU A 38 5.09 -1.76 -18.13
CA GLU A 38 4.99 -0.61 -19.05
C GLU A 38 6.09 0.43 -18.75
N VAL A 39 6.33 0.74 -17.47
CA VAL A 39 7.42 1.65 -17.05
C VAL A 39 8.78 1.10 -17.45
N GLU A 40 9.03 -0.18 -17.15
CA GLU A 40 10.29 -0.83 -17.51
C GLU A 40 10.51 -0.90 -19.02
N ALA A 41 9.49 -1.25 -19.78
CA ALA A 41 9.55 -1.30 -21.23
C ALA A 41 9.85 0.07 -21.85
N TYR A 42 9.21 1.12 -21.32
CA TYR A 42 9.49 2.49 -21.75
C TYR A 42 10.94 2.89 -21.48
N ALA A 43 11.43 2.67 -20.26
CA ALA A 43 12.80 2.98 -19.88
C ALA A 43 13.80 2.22 -20.78
N LYS A 44 13.62 0.91 -20.95
CA LYS A 44 14.46 0.10 -21.86
C LYS A 44 14.44 0.58 -23.30
N SER A 45 13.32 1.15 -23.75
CA SER A 45 13.21 1.71 -25.11
C SER A 45 14.14 2.91 -25.34
N LEU A 46 14.56 3.59 -24.30
CA LEU A 46 15.49 4.73 -24.34
C LEU A 46 16.97 4.30 -24.44
N GLU A 47 17.30 3.09 -23.96
CA GLU A 47 18.67 2.60 -23.88
C GLU A 47 19.43 2.62 -25.22
N PRO A 48 18.83 2.26 -26.38
CA PRO A 48 19.59 2.28 -27.64
C PRO A 48 20.14 3.66 -28.01
N ALA A 49 19.41 4.73 -27.68
CA ALA A 49 19.91 6.08 -27.91
C ALA A 49 21.00 6.47 -26.90
N MET A 50 20.84 6.08 -25.63
CA MET A 50 21.82 6.32 -24.59
C MET A 50 23.13 5.60 -24.86
N LYS A 51 23.07 4.33 -25.25
CA LYS A 51 24.24 3.48 -25.55
C LYS A 51 25.07 3.95 -26.75
N LYS A 52 24.49 4.74 -27.65
CA LYS A 52 25.26 5.38 -28.73
C LYS A 52 26.24 6.44 -28.20
N VAL A 53 25.91 7.08 -27.08
CA VAL A 53 26.73 8.12 -26.46
C VAL A 53 27.63 7.50 -25.35
N ALA A 54 27.06 6.64 -24.53
CA ALA A 54 27.74 5.96 -23.44
C ALA A 54 27.40 4.46 -23.47
N PRO A 55 28.28 3.58 -23.96
CA PRO A 55 27.97 2.16 -24.15
C PRO A 55 27.53 1.41 -22.88
N ALA A 56 27.95 1.89 -21.69
CA ALA A 56 27.58 1.34 -20.38
C ALA A 56 26.26 1.90 -19.83
N ALA A 57 25.63 2.85 -20.53
CA ALA A 57 24.37 3.43 -20.06
C ALA A 57 23.21 2.42 -20.11
N GLY A 58 22.34 2.47 -19.14
CA GLY A 58 21.18 1.60 -19.04
C GLY A 58 20.32 1.94 -17.83
N PHE A 59 19.27 1.15 -17.64
CA PHE A 59 18.39 1.24 -16.48
C PHE A 59 18.44 -0.05 -15.67
N GLU A 60 18.52 0.10 -14.36
CA GLU A 60 18.38 -0.97 -13.38
C GLU A 60 17.13 -0.72 -12.56
N PHE A 61 16.40 -1.77 -12.24
CA PHE A 61 15.14 -1.71 -11.47
C PHE A 61 15.27 -2.59 -10.24
N GLU A 62 14.81 -2.03 -9.12
CA GLU A 62 14.72 -2.75 -7.85
C GLU A 62 13.31 -2.56 -7.28
N THR A 63 12.64 -3.67 -6.96
CA THR A 63 11.38 -3.65 -6.22
C THR A 63 11.67 -3.66 -4.73
N ILE A 64 11.44 -2.53 -4.07
CA ILE A 64 11.71 -2.37 -2.63
C ILE A 64 10.61 -3.03 -1.80
N CYS A 65 9.36 -2.88 -2.23
CA CYS A 65 8.21 -3.42 -1.53
C CYS A 65 7.05 -3.66 -2.49
N GLU A 66 6.36 -4.78 -2.31
CA GLU A 66 5.13 -5.10 -3.03
C GLU A 66 4.07 -5.55 -2.02
N ILE A 67 3.00 -4.77 -1.92
CA ILE A 67 1.86 -5.07 -1.07
C ILE A 67 0.64 -5.19 -1.98
N PRO A 68 0.02 -6.37 -2.09
CA PRO A 68 -1.15 -6.55 -2.95
C PRO A 68 -2.32 -5.71 -2.43
N SER A 69 -3.05 -5.10 -3.35
CA SER A 69 -4.28 -4.38 -3.04
C SER A 69 -5.32 -5.34 -2.44
N PHE A 70 -6.17 -4.81 -1.56
CA PHE A 70 -7.15 -5.58 -0.82
C PHE A 70 -8.57 -5.09 -1.11
N LEU A 71 -9.42 -6.00 -1.54
CA LEU A 71 -10.87 -5.80 -1.62
C LEU A 71 -11.57 -6.79 -0.69
N GLY A 72 -12.06 -6.27 0.43
CA GLY A 72 -12.91 -7.03 1.36
C GLY A 72 -14.30 -7.26 0.79
N SER A 73 -15.01 -8.25 1.32
CA SER A 73 -16.43 -8.48 1.03
C SER A 73 -17.27 -8.16 2.25
N LYS A 74 -18.35 -7.39 2.03
CA LYS A 74 -19.35 -7.12 3.09
C LYS A 74 -20.10 -8.39 3.54
N ASP A 75 -20.10 -9.43 2.71
CA ASP A 75 -20.78 -10.70 2.99
C ASP A 75 -19.85 -11.71 3.67
N ASP A 76 -18.58 -11.37 3.83
CA ASP A 76 -17.61 -12.22 4.52
C ASP A 76 -17.97 -12.33 6.02
N PRO A 77 -17.96 -13.54 6.61
CA PRO A 77 -18.27 -13.73 8.03
C PRO A 77 -17.42 -12.87 8.97
N VAL A 78 -16.13 -12.67 8.67
CA VAL A 78 -15.27 -11.81 9.50
C VAL A 78 -15.67 -10.35 9.43
N THR A 79 -16.15 -9.87 8.28
CA THR A 79 -16.67 -8.51 8.13
C THR A 79 -17.94 -8.31 8.95
N ARG A 80 -18.86 -9.27 8.92
CA ARG A 80 -20.08 -9.23 9.74
C ARG A 80 -19.77 -9.25 11.24
N LEU A 81 -18.85 -10.09 11.66
CA LEU A 81 -18.39 -10.14 13.05
C LEU A 81 -17.78 -8.79 13.49
N ALA A 82 -16.92 -8.21 12.66
CA ALA A 82 -16.33 -6.90 12.95
C ALA A 82 -17.40 -5.80 13.06
N GLN A 83 -18.41 -5.81 12.19
CA GLN A 83 -19.53 -4.89 12.25
C GLN A 83 -20.38 -5.06 13.52
N GLU A 84 -20.66 -6.30 13.90
CA GLU A 84 -21.39 -6.62 15.15
C GLU A 84 -20.66 -6.10 16.37
N LEU A 85 -19.35 -6.38 16.47
CA LEU A 85 -18.54 -5.99 17.63
C LEU A 85 -18.23 -4.49 17.69
N SER A 86 -18.07 -3.83 16.55
CA SER A 86 -17.77 -2.40 16.50
C SER A 86 -19.03 -1.52 16.56
N GLY A 87 -20.18 -2.07 16.21
CA GLY A 87 -21.44 -1.32 16.01
C GLY A 87 -21.49 -0.56 14.68
N GLU A 88 -20.45 -0.65 13.84
CA GLU A 88 -20.42 0.00 12.51
C GLU A 88 -21.21 -0.82 11.49
N LYS A 89 -22.06 -0.13 10.72
CA LYS A 89 -22.96 -0.81 9.76
C LYS A 89 -22.46 -0.77 8.32
N SER A 90 -21.44 0.01 8.06
CA SER A 90 -20.90 0.22 6.71
C SER A 90 -19.42 -0.16 6.63
N THR A 91 -18.98 -0.48 5.43
CA THR A 91 -17.56 -0.62 5.09
C THR A 91 -17.20 0.48 4.10
N THR A 92 -15.96 0.92 4.13
CA THR A 92 -15.44 1.92 3.18
C THR A 92 -14.13 1.43 2.57
N LEU A 93 -13.81 1.94 1.41
CA LEU A 93 -12.50 1.74 0.78
C LEU A 93 -11.58 2.88 1.17
N VAL A 94 -10.34 2.56 1.44
CA VAL A 94 -9.30 3.52 1.82
C VAL A 94 -8.03 3.26 1.00
N ALA A 95 -7.31 4.33 0.70
CA ALA A 95 -6.13 4.27 -0.16
C ALA A 95 -4.82 4.17 0.66
N PHE A 96 -4.76 3.23 1.61
CA PHE A 96 -3.53 2.96 2.34
C PHE A 96 -3.10 1.49 2.17
N GLY A 97 -1.78 1.25 2.29
CA GLY A 97 -1.22 -0.10 2.27
C GLY A 97 -1.48 -0.84 3.58
N THR A 98 -1.76 -2.14 3.48
CA THR A 98 -1.96 -3.03 4.63
C THR A 98 -1.66 -4.46 4.23
N GLU A 99 -1.23 -5.30 5.17
CA GLU A 99 -1.00 -6.72 4.96
C GLU A 99 -2.28 -7.52 4.67
N ALA A 100 -3.46 -6.90 4.73
CA ALA A 100 -4.74 -7.57 4.49
C ALA A 100 -4.80 -8.29 3.14
N GLY A 101 -4.16 -7.74 2.10
CA GLY A 101 -4.04 -8.37 0.80
C GLY A 101 -3.24 -9.68 0.84
N LEU A 102 -2.20 -9.76 1.64
CA LEU A 102 -1.39 -10.97 1.82
C LEU A 102 -2.21 -12.09 2.48
N PHE A 103 -2.94 -11.77 3.56
CA PHE A 103 -3.83 -12.72 4.22
C PHE A 103 -4.94 -13.20 3.29
N LYS A 104 -5.55 -12.29 2.53
CA LYS A 104 -6.58 -12.63 1.56
C LYS A 104 -6.06 -13.58 0.49
N ASN A 105 -4.87 -13.33 -0.06
CA ASN A 105 -4.24 -14.18 -1.06
C ASN A 105 -3.84 -15.56 -0.49
N ALA A 106 -3.59 -15.66 0.81
CA ALA A 106 -3.41 -16.92 1.52
C ALA A 106 -4.73 -17.66 1.83
N GLY A 107 -5.87 -17.13 1.37
CA GLY A 107 -7.20 -17.74 1.60
C GLY A 107 -7.80 -17.46 2.98
N ILE A 108 -7.23 -16.50 3.72
CA ILE A 108 -7.71 -16.13 5.05
C ILE A 108 -8.78 -15.03 4.91
N SER A 109 -9.96 -15.26 5.47
CA SER A 109 -11.01 -14.25 5.60
C SER A 109 -10.47 -13.04 6.37
N THR A 110 -10.55 -11.87 5.75
CA THR A 110 -9.84 -10.70 6.27
C THR A 110 -10.70 -9.45 6.20
N VAL A 111 -10.62 -8.61 7.23
CA VAL A 111 -11.16 -7.26 7.28
C VAL A 111 -10.21 -6.36 8.04
N VAL A 112 -10.07 -5.11 7.62
CA VAL A 112 -9.31 -4.09 8.35
C VAL A 112 -10.27 -3.34 9.26
N CYS A 113 -9.98 -3.33 10.56
CA CYS A 113 -10.76 -2.64 11.57
C CYS A 113 -9.83 -2.11 12.66
N GLY A 114 -9.97 -0.85 13.03
CA GLY A 114 -9.17 -0.23 14.06
C GLY A 114 -9.74 1.11 14.52
N PRO A 115 -9.20 1.70 15.59
CA PRO A 115 -9.63 3.01 16.10
C PRO A 115 -9.15 4.16 15.21
N GLY A 116 -9.81 5.30 15.31
CA GLY A 116 -9.44 6.53 14.63
C GLY A 116 -10.19 6.77 13.32
N SER A 117 -9.73 7.74 12.57
CA SER A 117 -10.29 8.13 11.27
C SER A 117 -9.17 8.29 10.25
N ILE A 118 -9.39 7.80 9.04
CA ILE A 118 -8.46 8.00 7.93
C ILE A 118 -8.17 9.49 7.64
N GLN A 119 -9.08 10.39 8.00
CA GLN A 119 -8.89 11.84 7.84
C GLN A 119 -7.82 12.41 8.77
N GLN A 120 -7.47 11.71 9.84
CA GLN A 120 -6.44 12.09 10.80
C GLN A 120 -5.09 11.50 10.46
N ALA A 121 -5.06 10.45 9.62
CA ALA A 121 -3.83 9.77 9.23
C ALA A 121 -2.97 10.66 8.30
N HIS A 122 -1.64 10.55 8.47
CA HIS A 122 -0.65 11.29 7.69
C HIS A 122 -0.77 12.83 7.78
N GLN A 123 -1.32 13.33 8.87
CA GLN A 123 -1.42 14.75 9.16
C GLN A 123 -0.35 15.16 10.19
N PRO A 124 0.12 16.44 10.18
CA PRO A 124 0.82 16.99 11.32
C PRO A 124 -0.04 16.83 12.59
N ASP A 125 0.57 16.39 13.69
CA ASP A 125 -0.13 16.12 14.95
C ASP A 125 -1.23 15.05 14.85
N GLU A 126 -1.00 14.00 14.05
CA GLU A 126 -1.89 12.83 13.95
C GLU A 126 -2.27 12.32 15.35
N TYR A 127 -3.54 12.06 15.57
CA TYR A 127 -4.07 11.65 16.86
C TYR A 127 -5.17 10.61 16.74
N VAL A 128 -5.43 9.91 17.84
CA VAL A 128 -6.61 9.09 18.07
C VAL A 128 -7.30 9.53 19.36
N SER A 129 -8.62 9.62 19.36
CA SER A 129 -9.35 10.04 20.55
C SER A 129 -9.40 8.92 21.60
N LEU A 130 -9.47 9.28 22.91
CA LEU A 130 -9.64 8.32 23.99
C LEU A 130 -10.93 7.53 23.88
N GLU A 131 -11.99 8.12 23.31
CA GLU A 131 -13.25 7.44 23.02
C GLU A 131 -13.04 6.32 22.01
N GLN A 132 -12.31 6.56 20.91
CA GLN A 132 -12.00 5.56 19.91
C GLN A 132 -11.12 4.44 20.47
N LEU A 133 -10.19 4.75 21.35
CA LEU A 133 -9.39 3.74 22.06
C LEU A 133 -10.27 2.87 22.97
N GLY A 134 -11.19 3.47 23.72
CA GLY A 134 -12.15 2.72 24.56
C GLY A 134 -13.07 1.81 23.73
N ARG A 135 -13.53 2.27 22.57
CA ARG A 135 -14.29 1.43 21.61
C ARG A 135 -13.46 0.27 21.08
N CYS A 136 -12.19 0.51 20.76
CA CYS A 136 -11.25 -0.54 20.34
C CYS A 136 -11.03 -1.58 21.42
N GLU A 137 -10.85 -1.16 22.67
CA GLU A 137 -10.72 -2.08 23.83
C GLU A 137 -11.98 -2.96 23.96
N ALA A 138 -13.17 -2.37 23.91
CA ALA A 138 -14.43 -3.11 23.97
C ALA A 138 -14.57 -4.10 22.81
N PHE A 139 -14.17 -3.71 21.59
CA PHE A 139 -14.11 -4.58 20.42
C PHE A 139 -13.22 -5.78 20.66
N MET A 140 -11.99 -5.57 21.13
CA MET A 140 -11.02 -6.64 21.42
C MET A 140 -11.52 -7.59 22.51
N GLN A 141 -12.15 -7.07 23.57
CA GLN A 141 -12.78 -7.87 24.60
C GLN A 141 -13.95 -8.70 24.05
N GLY A 142 -14.75 -8.13 23.16
CA GLY A 142 -15.83 -8.82 22.45
C GLY A 142 -15.27 -9.97 21.62
N LEU A 143 -14.25 -9.71 20.83
CA LEU A 143 -13.57 -10.68 19.99
C LEU A 143 -13.01 -11.86 20.83
N ALA A 144 -12.36 -11.58 21.96
CA ALA A 144 -11.82 -12.61 22.85
C ALA A 144 -12.90 -13.52 23.47
N ARG A 145 -14.14 -13.03 23.57
CA ARG A 145 -15.29 -13.80 24.07
C ARG A 145 -15.98 -14.64 23.00
N THR A 146 -15.72 -14.37 21.73
CA THR A 146 -16.31 -15.12 20.62
C THR A 146 -15.73 -16.55 20.64
N LYS A 147 -16.56 -17.52 21.00
CA LYS A 147 -16.17 -18.93 21.06
C LYS A 147 -16.21 -19.50 19.68
N SER A 148 -15.27 -19.26 18.85
CA SER A 148 -15.08 -20.07 17.64
C SER A 148 -14.17 -19.38 16.64
N PHE A 149 -12.92 -19.64 16.78
CA PHE A 149 -12.02 -19.76 15.66
C PHE A 149 -11.65 -21.24 15.54
N GLY A 150 -12.67 -22.05 15.23
CA GLY A 150 -12.52 -23.46 14.94
C GLY A 150 -12.86 -23.73 13.49
#